data_6c91415481ff41962a79fdf2050c390c
#
_entry.id   6c91415481ff41962a79fdf2050c390c
#
_cell.length_a   1.000
_cell.length_b   1.000
_cell.length_c   1.000
_cell.angle_alpha   90.00
_cell.angle_beta   90.00
_cell.angle_gamma   90.00
#
_symmetry.space_group_name_H-M   'P 1'
#
loop_
_entity.id
_entity.type
_entity.pdbx_description
1 polymer ?
#
loop_
_entity_poly.entity_id
_entity_poly.type
_entity_poly.pdbx_seq_one_letter_code
_entity_poly.pdbx_strand_id
1 'polypeptide(L)'
;MNIQEAINGAVNILKESNIKTPHLDSELILSKVIKQDRKYILLNLREHLNKENLKDFKKLIFRRTKGEPIAYLTNYKEFWKNRFYVNKDVLIPRPDTEILVEQILKIYDKTRKIKFLDIGTGSGCLLLSILKERVNFSGTGVDISKKALKVASFNAKLQHLVNRVKFYNSDIDKFFLGKYDLILSNPPYIKKLDLKYLVRDVALYEPSLSLNGGKDGLSEITKVINKASNLIKKNGKLILEIGCFQRNEVVKKLKNKSFYINKIVKDYGKNDRCIISTKI
;
A
#
# COMPACT_ATOMS: atom_id res chain seq x y z
N MET A 1 13.78 -7.77 -34.17
CA MET A 1 13.73 -6.52 -33.37
C MET A 1 14.56 -6.74 -32.11
N ASN A 2 15.54 -5.89 -31.89
CA ASN A 2 16.36 -5.95 -30.68
C ASN A 2 15.68 -5.18 -29.50
N ILE A 3 16.26 -5.32 -28.29
CA ILE A 3 15.73 -4.68 -27.06
C ILE A 3 15.63 -3.16 -27.22
N GLN A 4 16.68 -2.51 -27.77
CA GLN A 4 16.72 -1.06 -27.97
C GLN A 4 15.60 -0.58 -28.91
N GLU A 5 15.40 -1.26 -30.03
CA GLU A 5 14.36 -0.94 -31.00
C GLU A 5 12.96 -1.09 -30.38
N ALA A 6 12.75 -2.18 -29.60
CA ALA A 6 11.49 -2.42 -28.94
C ALA A 6 11.18 -1.33 -27.88
N ILE A 7 12.16 -0.95 -27.05
CA ILE A 7 12.01 0.11 -26.06
C ILE A 7 11.74 1.45 -26.76
N ASN A 8 12.51 1.82 -27.77
CA ASN A 8 12.31 3.10 -28.47
C ASN A 8 10.93 3.21 -29.08
N GLY A 9 10.43 2.15 -29.72
CA GLY A 9 9.08 2.10 -30.26
C GLY A 9 8.02 2.25 -29.16
N ALA A 10 8.17 1.56 -28.04
CA ALA A 10 7.26 1.66 -26.90
C ALA A 10 7.28 3.06 -26.25
N VAL A 11 8.45 3.66 -26.12
CA VAL A 11 8.61 5.03 -25.59
C VAL A 11 7.81 6.04 -26.41
N ASN A 12 7.89 5.97 -27.74
CA ASN A 12 7.13 6.88 -28.61
C ASN A 12 5.62 6.70 -28.42
N ILE A 13 5.12 5.47 -28.40
CA ILE A 13 3.70 5.15 -28.17
C ILE A 13 3.22 5.66 -26.81
N LEU A 14 4.03 5.48 -25.75
CA LEU A 14 3.67 5.94 -24.41
C LEU A 14 3.72 7.47 -24.26
N LYS A 15 4.65 8.15 -24.95
CA LYS A 15 4.69 9.62 -25.03
C LYS A 15 3.44 10.19 -25.68
N GLU A 16 3.03 9.66 -26.81
CA GLU A 16 1.78 10.05 -27.51
C GLU A 16 0.54 9.84 -26.64
N SER A 17 0.60 8.87 -25.71
CA SER A 17 -0.46 8.60 -24.74
C SER A 17 -0.34 9.42 -23.44
N ASN A 18 0.52 10.45 -23.39
CA ASN A 18 0.75 11.31 -22.23
C ASN A 18 1.20 10.56 -20.96
N ILE A 19 1.91 9.45 -21.08
CA ILE A 19 2.52 8.76 -19.94
C ILE A 19 3.76 9.54 -19.47
N LYS A 20 3.79 9.87 -18.17
CA LYS A 20 4.85 10.73 -17.60
C LYS A 20 6.24 10.08 -17.56
N THR A 21 6.31 8.76 -17.51
CA THR A 21 7.56 7.98 -17.34
C THR A 21 7.75 6.94 -18.46
N PRO A 22 7.68 7.34 -19.75
CA PRO A 22 7.60 6.40 -20.87
C PRO A 22 8.83 5.48 -20.98
N HIS A 23 10.04 5.97 -20.74
CA HIS A 23 11.26 5.17 -20.77
C HIS A 23 11.26 4.12 -19.64
N LEU A 24 11.05 4.57 -18.39
CA LEU A 24 11.05 3.68 -17.23
C LEU A 24 9.94 2.62 -17.34
N ASP A 25 8.73 3.03 -17.76
CA ASP A 25 7.60 2.11 -17.91
C ASP A 25 7.89 1.06 -18.98
N SER A 26 8.49 1.44 -20.12
CA SER A 26 8.87 0.52 -21.19
C SER A 26 9.90 -0.52 -20.72
N GLU A 27 10.94 -0.07 -20.01
CA GLU A 27 11.96 -0.94 -19.44
C GLU A 27 11.39 -1.91 -18.39
N LEU A 28 10.53 -1.43 -17.49
CA LEU A 28 9.91 -2.27 -16.47
C LEU A 28 8.94 -3.30 -17.06
N ILE A 29 8.19 -2.94 -18.10
CA ILE A 29 7.31 -3.87 -18.80
C ILE A 29 8.13 -4.93 -19.54
N LEU A 30 9.19 -4.53 -20.22
CA LEU A 30 10.05 -5.49 -20.90
C LEU A 30 10.74 -6.44 -19.91
N SER A 31 11.23 -5.91 -18.79
CA SER A 31 11.78 -6.65 -17.65
C SER A 31 10.83 -7.76 -17.19
N LYS A 32 9.54 -7.43 -17.03
CA LYS A 32 8.50 -8.39 -16.68
C LYS A 32 8.34 -9.49 -17.73
N VAL A 33 8.34 -9.11 -19.00
CA VAL A 33 8.10 -10.05 -20.11
C VAL A 33 9.25 -11.04 -20.27
N ILE A 34 10.49 -10.56 -20.30
CA ILE A 34 11.65 -11.43 -20.47
C ILE A 34 12.15 -12.08 -19.17
N LYS A 35 11.51 -11.77 -18.04
CA LYS A 35 11.84 -12.28 -16.69
C LYS A 35 13.28 -11.98 -16.26
N GLN A 36 13.79 -10.83 -16.70
CA GLN A 36 15.11 -10.32 -16.34
C GLN A 36 14.97 -8.99 -15.61
N ASP A 37 15.97 -8.57 -14.86
CA ASP A 37 15.95 -7.29 -14.20
C ASP A 37 16.24 -6.12 -15.18
N ARG A 38 16.00 -4.90 -14.73
CA ARG A 38 16.26 -3.70 -15.53
C ARG A 38 17.75 -3.54 -15.89
N LYS A 39 18.66 -3.99 -15.02
CA LYS A 39 20.09 -3.94 -15.26
C LYS A 39 20.47 -4.81 -16.47
N TYR A 40 19.91 -6.02 -16.55
CA TYR A 40 20.09 -6.88 -17.71
C TYR A 40 19.67 -6.19 -19.01
N ILE A 41 18.50 -5.56 -19.03
CA ILE A 41 18.00 -4.84 -20.21
C ILE A 41 18.98 -3.76 -20.67
N LEU A 42 19.48 -2.93 -19.73
CA LEU A 42 20.39 -1.84 -20.03
C LEU A 42 21.75 -2.31 -20.54
N LEU A 43 22.20 -3.50 -20.15
CA LEU A 43 23.46 -4.08 -20.58
C LEU A 43 23.36 -4.87 -21.90
N ASN A 44 22.16 -5.28 -22.32
CA ASN A 44 21.95 -6.19 -23.46
C ASN A 44 21.05 -5.58 -24.55
N LEU A 45 21.18 -4.29 -24.81
CA LEU A 45 20.32 -3.53 -25.75
C LEU A 45 20.32 -4.10 -27.18
N ARG A 46 21.37 -4.78 -27.60
CA ARG A 46 21.50 -5.38 -28.94
C ARG A 46 20.92 -6.79 -29.06
N GLU A 47 20.52 -7.40 -27.93
CA GLU A 47 19.93 -8.72 -27.92
C GLU A 47 18.57 -8.73 -28.62
N HIS A 48 18.30 -9.80 -29.39
CA HIS A 48 17.06 -9.94 -30.15
C HIS A 48 15.95 -10.57 -29.28
N LEU A 49 14.79 -9.93 -29.26
CA LEU A 49 13.59 -10.49 -28.63
C LEU A 49 12.97 -11.57 -29.54
N ASN A 50 12.58 -12.69 -28.94
CA ASN A 50 11.79 -13.68 -29.64
C ASN A 50 10.37 -13.14 -29.95
N LYS A 51 9.66 -13.81 -30.87
CA LYS A 51 8.34 -13.39 -31.32
C LYS A 51 7.29 -13.33 -30.20
N GLU A 52 7.35 -14.28 -29.25
CA GLU A 52 6.42 -14.36 -28.11
C GLU A 52 6.62 -13.19 -27.13
N ASN A 53 7.85 -12.96 -26.73
CA ASN A 53 8.20 -11.84 -25.85
C ASN A 53 7.80 -10.49 -26.48
N LEU A 54 8.04 -10.32 -27.79
CA LEU A 54 7.65 -9.11 -28.49
C LEU A 54 6.13 -8.91 -28.53
N LYS A 55 5.37 -9.99 -28.71
CA LYS A 55 3.89 -9.97 -28.68
C LYS A 55 3.38 -9.58 -27.29
N ASP A 56 3.90 -10.20 -26.25
CA ASP A 56 3.49 -9.93 -24.87
C ASP A 56 3.89 -8.51 -24.44
N PHE A 57 5.08 -8.06 -24.83
CA PHE A 57 5.53 -6.70 -24.59
C PHE A 57 4.57 -5.67 -25.21
N LYS A 58 4.26 -5.80 -26.52
CA LYS A 58 3.30 -4.91 -27.20
C LYS A 58 1.94 -4.90 -26.53
N LYS A 59 1.44 -6.06 -26.09
CA LYS A 59 0.15 -6.19 -25.36
C LYS A 59 0.16 -5.39 -24.06
N LEU A 60 1.23 -5.46 -23.27
CA LEU A 60 1.34 -4.71 -22.01
C LEU A 60 1.53 -3.21 -22.26
N ILE A 61 2.30 -2.82 -23.28
CA ILE A 61 2.43 -1.41 -23.70
C ILE A 61 1.05 -0.86 -24.07
N PHE A 62 0.25 -1.58 -24.88
CA PHE A 62 -1.11 -1.17 -25.20
C PHE A 62 -2.00 -0.99 -23.96
N ARG A 63 -1.93 -1.88 -22.97
CA ARG A 63 -2.64 -1.69 -21.70
C ARG A 63 -2.17 -0.44 -20.96
N ARG A 64 -0.86 -0.15 -20.99
CA ARG A 64 -0.29 1.06 -20.38
C ARG A 64 -0.80 2.34 -21.05
N THR A 65 -0.97 2.38 -22.36
CA THR A 65 -1.58 3.53 -23.05
C THR A 65 -3.02 3.83 -22.61
N LYS A 66 -3.73 2.82 -22.09
CA LYS A 66 -5.08 3.00 -21.51
C LYS A 66 -5.04 3.55 -20.07
N GLY A 67 -3.85 3.77 -19.49
CA GLY A 67 -3.67 4.29 -18.13
C GLY A 67 -3.56 3.19 -17.07
N GLU A 68 -3.43 1.90 -17.43
CA GLU A 68 -3.27 0.85 -16.43
C GLU A 68 -1.98 1.05 -15.65
N PRO A 69 -2.01 1.08 -14.30
CA PRO A 69 -0.83 1.34 -13.48
C PRO A 69 0.31 0.35 -13.75
N ILE A 70 1.54 0.87 -13.85
CA ILE A 70 2.73 0.04 -14.08
C ILE A 70 2.86 -1.06 -13.04
N ALA A 71 2.51 -0.80 -11.77
CA ALA A 71 2.53 -1.78 -10.70
C ALA A 71 1.60 -2.99 -10.96
N TYR A 72 0.44 -2.76 -11.58
CA TYR A 72 -0.46 -3.86 -11.94
C TYR A 72 0.00 -4.62 -13.18
N LEU A 73 0.60 -3.94 -14.14
CA LEU A 73 1.19 -4.57 -15.32
C LEU A 73 2.37 -5.47 -14.96
N THR A 74 3.21 -5.02 -14.05
CA THR A 74 4.37 -5.79 -13.56
C THR A 74 4.02 -6.77 -12.45
N ASN A 75 2.86 -6.59 -11.80
CA ASN A 75 2.41 -7.28 -10.58
C ASN A 75 3.30 -7.03 -9.36
N TYR A 76 4.08 -5.97 -9.33
CA TYR A 76 4.95 -5.64 -8.22
C TYR A 76 4.95 -4.15 -7.89
N LYS A 77 5.08 -3.87 -6.59
CA LYS A 77 5.39 -2.55 -6.05
C LYS A 77 6.43 -2.69 -4.95
N GLU A 78 7.45 -1.84 -5.02
CA GLU A 78 8.38 -1.70 -3.91
C GLU A 78 7.74 -0.86 -2.81
N PHE A 79 7.89 -1.31 -1.57
CA PHE A 79 7.45 -0.60 -0.39
C PHE A 79 8.41 -0.95 0.76
N TRP A 80 8.90 0.08 1.45
CA TRP A 80 9.97 -0.08 2.43
C TRP A 80 11.16 -0.78 1.73
N LYS A 81 11.70 -1.78 2.28
CA LYS A 81 12.84 -2.53 1.71
C LYS A 81 12.43 -3.80 0.94
N ASN A 82 11.17 -3.92 0.59
CA ASN A 82 10.61 -5.19 0.09
C ASN A 82 9.80 -4.97 -1.18
N ARG A 83 9.70 -6.05 -1.98
CA ARG A 83 8.80 -6.11 -3.13
C ARG A 83 7.51 -6.81 -2.75
N PHE A 84 6.39 -6.21 -3.08
CA PHE A 84 5.06 -6.75 -2.82
C PHE A 84 4.35 -7.07 -4.13
N TYR A 85 3.75 -8.24 -4.21
CA TYR A 85 2.81 -8.56 -5.26
C TYR A 85 1.58 -7.68 -5.11
N VAL A 86 1.14 -7.09 -6.21
CA VAL A 86 -0.07 -6.25 -6.30
C VAL A 86 -0.84 -6.54 -7.57
N ASN A 87 -2.16 -6.39 -7.49
CA ASN A 87 -3.08 -6.48 -8.60
C ASN A 87 -4.27 -5.54 -8.35
N LYS A 88 -5.23 -5.50 -9.25
CA LYS A 88 -6.44 -4.66 -9.17
C LYS A 88 -7.32 -4.85 -7.91
N ASP A 89 -7.03 -5.83 -7.09
CA ASP A 89 -7.81 -6.13 -5.88
C ASP A 89 -7.28 -5.39 -4.63
N VAL A 90 -6.14 -4.70 -4.73
CA VAL A 90 -5.50 -3.97 -3.61
C VAL A 90 -5.03 -2.58 -4.03
N LEU A 91 -5.04 -1.64 -3.08
CA LEU A 91 -4.38 -0.35 -3.25
C LEU A 91 -2.89 -0.56 -3.54
N ILE A 92 -2.35 0.17 -4.50
CA ILE A 92 -0.91 0.19 -4.74
C ILE A 92 -0.22 0.88 -3.55
N PRO A 93 0.73 0.23 -2.85
CA PRO A 93 1.45 0.83 -1.72
C PRO A 93 2.04 2.20 -2.07
N ARG A 94 1.82 3.19 -1.19
CA ARG A 94 2.28 4.57 -1.39
C ARG A 94 3.55 4.85 -0.59
N PRO A 95 4.51 5.62 -1.12
CA PRO A 95 5.72 6.00 -0.38
C PRO A 95 5.41 6.71 0.94
N ASP A 96 4.39 7.59 0.97
CA ASP A 96 4.00 8.33 2.18
C ASP A 96 3.59 7.40 3.33
N THR A 97 3.04 6.22 3.01
CA THR A 97 2.64 5.22 4.00
C THR A 97 3.85 4.60 4.72
N GLU A 98 5.06 4.67 4.16
CA GLU A 98 6.30 4.20 4.78
C GLU A 98 6.62 4.94 6.09
N ILE A 99 6.09 6.14 6.26
CA ILE A 99 6.20 6.92 7.50
C ILE A 99 5.64 6.14 8.70
N LEU A 100 4.57 5.37 8.52
CA LEU A 100 4.01 4.55 9.59
C LEU A 100 5.01 3.48 10.06
N VAL A 101 5.66 2.82 9.10
CA VAL A 101 6.72 1.83 9.41
C VAL A 101 7.86 2.51 10.17
N GLU A 102 8.36 3.62 9.65
CA GLU A 102 9.44 4.39 10.27
C GLU A 102 9.14 4.76 11.73
N GLN A 103 7.93 5.31 12.00
CA GLN A 103 7.56 5.71 13.35
C GLN A 103 7.42 4.50 14.30
N ILE A 104 6.88 3.38 13.83
CA ILE A 104 6.78 2.14 14.63
C ILE A 104 8.17 1.64 15.01
N LEU A 105 9.11 1.66 14.08
CA LEU A 105 10.49 1.23 14.32
C LEU A 105 11.26 2.15 15.30
N LYS A 106 10.88 3.44 15.36
CA LYS A 106 11.40 4.41 16.36
C LYS A 106 10.80 4.22 17.75
N ILE A 107 9.53 3.79 17.84
CA ILE A 107 8.81 3.64 19.11
C ILE A 107 9.16 2.32 19.80
N TYR A 108 9.30 1.26 19.03
CA TYR A 108 9.52 -0.08 19.57
C TYR A 108 10.90 -0.59 19.15
N ASP A 109 11.74 -0.90 20.12
CA ASP A 109 13.03 -1.54 19.89
C ASP A 109 12.88 -3.02 19.44
N LYS A 110 14.00 -3.64 19.04
CA LYS A 110 14.01 -5.00 18.49
C LYS A 110 13.69 -6.09 19.51
N THR A 111 13.84 -5.82 20.80
CA THR A 111 13.69 -6.82 21.87
C THR A 111 12.25 -7.01 22.32
N ARG A 112 11.40 -6.01 22.09
CA ARG A 112 9.99 -6.03 22.49
C ARG A 112 9.21 -7.12 21.78
N LYS A 113 8.33 -7.79 22.54
CA LYS A 113 7.29 -8.68 21.99
C LYS A 113 6.00 -7.89 21.86
N ILE A 114 5.52 -7.65 20.64
CA ILE A 114 4.36 -6.82 20.34
C ILE A 114 3.37 -7.63 19.51
N LYS A 115 2.14 -7.66 19.98
CA LYS A 115 0.99 -8.15 19.20
C LYS A 115 0.29 -6.95 18.57
N PHE A 116 0.24 -6.89 17.24
CA PHE A 116 -0.35 -5.74 16.58
C PHE A 116 -1.41 -6.10 15.54
N LEU A 117 -2.28 -5.14 15.25
CA LEU A 117 -3.39 -5.24 14.31
C LEU A 117 -3.20 -4.19 13.21
N ASP A 118 -3.33 -4.63 11.96
CA ASP A 118 -3.39 -3.79 10.77
C ASP A 118 -4.82 -3.82 10.21
N ILE A 119 -5.52 -2.68 10.31
CA ILE A 119 -6.91 -2.55 9.87
C ILE A 119 -6.95 -2.01 8.45
N GLY A 120 -7.59 -2.75 7.54
CA GLY A 120 -7.54 -2.47 6.11
C GLY A 120 -6.18 -2.86 5.51
N THR A 121 -5.73 -4.09 5.79
CA THR A 121 -4.36 -4.52 5.48
C THR A 121 -4.00 -4.52 3.99
N GLY A 122 -4.99 -4.58 3.10
CA GLY A 122 -4.78 -4.51 1.65
C GLY A 122 -3.81 -5.59 1.13
N SER A 123 -2.69 -5.15 0.56
CA SER A 123 -1.60 -6.04 0.10
C SER A 123 -0.78 -6.65 1.24
N GLY A 124 -1.01 -6.23 2.48
CA GLY A 124 -0.19 -6.59 3.63
C GLY A 124 1.12 -5.79 3.76
N CYS A 125 1.33 -4.77 2.94
CA CYS A 125 2.63 -4.09 2.87
C CYS A 125 3.08 -3.48 4.20
N LEU A 126 2.20 -2.80 4.95
CA LEU A 126 2.50 -2.29 6.29
C LEU A 126 2.82 -3.42 7.27
N LEU A 127 1.88 -4.35 7.39
CA LEU A 127 1.95 -5.49 8.31
C LEU A 127 3.24 -6.29 8.13
N LEU A 128 3.53 -6.70 6.90
CA LEU A 128 4.65 -7.58 6.59
C LEU A 128 6.00 -6.85 6.67
N SER A 129 6.06 -5.57 6.30
CA SER A 129 7.28 -4.77 6.45
C SER A 129 7.68 -4.63 7.92
N ILE A 130 6.71 -4.38 8.82
CA ILE A 130 6.97 -4.30 10.26
C ILE A 130 7.43 -5.65 10.81
N LEU A 131 6.77 -6.76 10.43
CA LEU A 131 7.16 -8.10 10.85
C LEU A 131 8.57 -8.47 10.41
N LYS A 132 9.00 -8.01 9.24
CA LYS A 132 10.34 -8.25 8.73
C LYS A 132 11.41 -7.53 9.53
N GLU A 133 11.15 -6.29 9.94
CA GLU A 133 12.06 -5.46 10.74
C GLU A 133 12.05 -5.83 12.25
N ARG A 134 11.02 -6.52 12.73
CA ARG A 134 10.79 -6.85 14.14
C ARG A 134 10.46 -8.34 14.31
N VAL A 135 11.49 -9.16 14.55
CA VAL A 135 11.38 -10.64 14.62
C VAL A 135 10.47 -11.13 15.74
N ASN A 136 10.38 -10.38 16.84
CA ASN A 136 9.58 -10.73 18.01
C ASN A 136 8.12 -10.23 17.94
N PHE A 137 7.72 -9.59 16.82
CA PHE A 137 6.34 -9.13 16.65
C PHE A 137 5.48 -10.24 16.04
N SER A 138 4.20 -10.24 16.40
CA SER A 138 3.16 -11.03 15.74
C SER A 138 2.05 -10.11 15.26
N GLY A 139 1.58 -10.33 14.04
CA GLY A 139 0.64 -9.44 13.37
C GLY A 139 -0.68 -10.10 13.05
N THR A 140 -1.74 -9.29 13.08
CA THR A 140 -3.06 -9.65 12.57
C THR A 140 -3.43 -8.64 11.50
N GLY A 141 -3.82 -9.10 10.32
CA GLY A 141 -4.37 -8.25 9.25
C GLY A 141 -5.87 -8.49 9.11
N VAL A 142 -6.65 -7.42 9.06
CA VAL A 142 -8.09 -7.48 8.81
C VAL A 142 -8.42 -6.67 7.57
N ASP A 143 -9.23 -7.24 6.70
CA ASP A 143 -9.74 -6.55 5.52
C ASP A 143 -11.16 -7.04 5.18
N ILE A 144 -11.99 -6.14 4.70
CA ILE A 144 -13.35 -6.46 4.23
C ILE A 144 -13.28 -7.24 2.89
N SER A 145 -12.24 -7.03 2.10
CA SER A 145 -12.01 -7.66 0.82
C SER A 145 -11.31 -9.01 0.96
N LYS A 146 -12.04 -10.11 0.73
CA LYS A 146 -11.44 -11.45 0.65
C LYS A 146 -10.36 -11.55 -0.45
N LYS A 147 -10.50 -10.76 -1.53
CA LYS A 147 -9.52 -10.71 -2.62
C LYS A 147 -8.22 -10.04 -2.16
N ALA A 148 -8.32 -8.94 -1.41
CA ALA A 148 -7.15 -8.29 -0.82
C ALA A 148 -6.40 -9.23 0.13
N LEU A 149 -7.11 -9.98 0.97
CA LEU A 149 -6.48 -10.97 1.85
C LEU A 149 -5.78 -12.12 1.12
N LYS A 150 -6.25 -12.51 -0.07
CA LYS A 150 -5.52 -13.46 -0.92
C LYS A 150 -4.17 -12.87 -1.35
N VAL A 151 -4.13 -11.59 -1.72
CA VAL A 151 -2.89 -10.87 -2.06
C VAL A 151 -1.97 -10.78 -0.84
N ALA A 152 -2.49 -10.36 0.33
CA ALA A 152 -1.72 -10.28 1.56
C ALA A 152 -1.14 -11.65 1.98
N SER A 153 -1.93 -12.71 1.88
CA SER A 153 -1.49 -14.09 2.18
C SER A 153 -0.41 -14.58 1.21
N PHE A 154 -0.53 -14.23 -0.07
CA PHE A 154 0.50 -14.51 -1.07
C PHE A 154 1.80 -13.78 -0.74
N ASN A 155 1.73 -12.49 -0.40
CA ASN A 155 2.89 -11.70 0.03
C ASN A 155 3.52 -12.25 1.31
N ALA A 156 2.73 -12.70 2.28
CA ALA A 156 3.24 -13.33 3.49
C ALA A 156 4.03 -14.63 3.20
N LYS A 157 3.57 -15.42 2.23
CA LYS A 157 4.31 -16.61 1.74
C LYS A 157 5.62 -16.22 1.06
N LEU A 158 5.58 -15.25 0.13
CA LEU A 158 6.79 -14.77 -0.57
C LEU A 158 7.86 -14.24 0.38
N GLN A 159 7.45 -13.68 1.52
CA GLN A 159 8.35 -13.11 2.51
C GLN A 159 8.66 -14.02 3.69
N HIS A 160 8.19 -15.29 3.67
CA HIS A 160 8.40 -16.28 4.73
C HIS A 160 7.87 -15.87 6.11
N LEU A 161 6.71 -15.17 6.14
CA LEU A 161 6.12 -14.62 7.36
C LEU A 161 4.83 -15.31 7.83
N VAL A 162 4.42 -16.40 7.17
CA VAL A 162 3.12 -17.07 7.42
C VAL A 162 2.92 -17.49 8.88
N ASN A 163 3.96 -17.86 9.59
CA ASN A 163 3.90 -18.32 10.99
C ASN A 163 3.74 -17.15 12.00
N ARG A 164 3.92 -15.91 11.56
CA ARG A 164 3.85 -14.72 12.43
C ARG A 164 2.70 -13.80 12.13
N VAL A 165 1.84 -14.17 11.17
CA VAL A 165 0.70 -13.37 10.73
C VAL A 165 -0.58 -14.19 10.66
N LYS A 166 -1.70 -13.57 11.03
CA LYS A 166 -3.05 -14.10 10.85
C LYS A 166 -3.87 -13.11 10.05
N PHE A 167 -4.66 -13.58 9.09
CA PHE A 167 -5.56 -12.76 8.29
C PHE A 167 -7.00 -13.11 8.56
N TYR A 168 -7.86 -12.10 8.70
CA TYR A 168 -9.28 -12.25 8.92
C TYR A 168 -10.10 -11.42 7.93
N ASN A 169 -11.03 -12.08 7.24
CA ASN A 169 -11.98 -11.38 6.39
C ASN A 169 -13.15 -10.91 7.24
N SER A 170 -13.22 -9.63 7.51
CA SER A 170 -14.25 -9.02 8.34
C SER A 170 -14.40 -7.55 8.03
N ASP A 171 -15.64 -7.06 8.07
CA ASP A 171 -15.87 -5.64 8.32
C ASP A 171 -15.30 -5.29 9.69
N ILE A 172 -14.64 -4.14 9.80
CA ILE A 172 -13.99 -3.75 11.04
C ILE A 172 -15.00 -3.59 12.19
N ASP A 173 -16.21 -3.16 11.91
CA ASP A 173 -17.26 -3.02 12.92
C ASP A 173 -17.70 -4.39 13.52
N LYS A 174 -17.48 -5.48 12.79
CA LYS A 174 -17.78 -6.86 13.20
C LYS A 174 -16.57 -7.63 13.74
N PHE A 175 -15.40 -7.01 13.80
CA PHE A 175 -14.19 -7.66 14.27
C PHE A 175 -13.98 -7.45 15.78
N PHE A 176 -13.93 -8.52 16.57
CA PHE A 176 -13.84 -8.47 18.04
C PHE A 176 -12.68 -9.32 18.61
N LEU A 177 -11.84 -9.89 17.78
CA LEU A 177 -10.82 -10.85 18.22
C LEU A 177 -9.56 -10.15 18.78
N GLY A 178 -9.25 -10.49 20.02
CA GLY A 178 -7.96 -10.17 20.64
C GLY A 178 -7.87 -8.77 21.26
N LYS A 179 -6.73 -8.54 21.91
CA LYS A 179 -6.27 -7.24 22.43
C LYS A 179 -4.86 -7.02 21.92
N TYR A 180 -4.55 -5.79 21.56
CA TYR A 180 -3.33 -5.44 20.83
C TYR A 180 -2.52 -4.36 21.55
N ASP A 181 -1.21 -4.47 21.47
CA ASP A 181 -0.25 -3.48 21.98
C ASP A 181 -0.14 -2.29 21.04
N LEU A 182 -0.35 -2.54 19.73
CA LEU A 182 -0.30 -1.57 18.65
C LEU A 182 -1.44 -1.86 17.67
N ILE A 183 -2.12 -0.82 17.24
CA ILE A 183 -3.06 -0.87 16.11
C ILE A 183 -2.60 0.17 15.09
N LEU A 184 -2.62 -0.21 13.82
CA LEU A 184 -2.29 0.69 12.72
C LEU A 184 -3.35 0.60 11.63
N SER A 185 -3.48 1.64 10.86
CA SER A 185 -4.34 1.67 9.68
C SER A 185 -3.93 2.79 8.72
N ASN A 186 -4.02 2.49 7.43
CA ASN A 186 -4.14 3.47 6.37
C ASN A 186 -5.57 3.34 5.78
N PRO A 187 -6.57 3.95 6.41
CA PRO A 187 -7.96 3.82 5.98
C PRO A 187 -8.24 4.71 4.77
N PRO A 188 -9.26 4.41 3.96
CA PRO A 188 -9.73 5.32 2.93
C PRO A 188 -10.13 6.68 3.51
N TYR A 189 -9.59 7.76 2.95
CA TYR A 189 -9.78 9.12 3.47
C TYR A 189 -10.19 10.15 2.42
N ILE A 190 -10.38 9.75 1.16
CA ILE A 190 -10.78 10.67 0.09
C ILE A 190 -12.30 10.89 0.16
N LYS A 191 -12.74 12.16 0.14
CA LYS A 191 -14.16 12.47 0.10
C LYS A 191 -14.80 11.89 -1.16
N LYS A 192 -16.01 11.35 -1.04
CA LYS A 192 -16.72 10.75 -2.17
C LYS A 192 -16.81 11.69 -3.39
N LEU A 193 -17.03 12.99 -3.16
CA LEU A 193 -17.11 14.00 -4.21
C LEU A 193 -15.76 14.28 -4.90
N ASP A 194 -14.64 14.04 -4.20
CA ASP A 194 -13.30 14.31 -4.72
C ASP A 194 -12.73 13.13 -5.52
N LEU A 195 -13.37 11.95 -5.49
CA LEU A 195 -12.95 10.78 -6.27
C LEU A 195 -12.88 11.05 -7.77
N LYS A 196 -13.73 11.94 -8.29
CA LYS A 196 -13.76 12.34 -9.71
C LYS A 196 -12.53 13.16 -10.15
N TYR A 197 -11.79 13.73 -9.20
CA TYR A 197 -10.59 14.53 -9.49
C TYR A 197 -9.30 13.71 -9.38
N LEU A 198 -9.40 12.43 -9.05
CA LEU A 198 -8.24 11.56 -9.02
C LEU A 198 -7.61 11.41 -10.41
N VAL A 199 -6.29 11.24 -10.44
CA VAL A 199 -5.62 10.91 -11.69
C VAL A 199 -6.19 9.63 -12.28
N ARG A 200 -6.24 9.58 -13.62
CA ARG A 200 -6.92 8.52 -14.38
C ARG A 200 -6.51 7.11 -13.94
N ASP A 201 -5.23 6.89 -13.70
CA ASP A 201 -4.68 5.59 -13.32
C ASP A 201 -5.30 5.09 -11.99
N VAL A 202 -5.48 5.98 -11.01
CA VAL A 202 -6.09 5.67 -9.72
C VAL A 202 -7.60 5.49 -9.86
N ALA A 203 -8.27 6.45 -10.49
CA ALA A 203 -9.74 6.46 -10.59
C ALA A 203 -10.31 5.24 -11.34
N LEU A 204 -9.61 4.75 -12.38
CA LEU A 204 -10.11 3.67 -13.25
C LEU A 204 -9.67 2.27 -12.80
N TYR A 205 -8.55 2.15 -12.12
CA TYR A 205 -7.93 0.84 -11.89
C TYR A 205 -7.83 0.43 -10.43
N GLU A 206 -7.71 1.38 -9.49
CA GLU A 206 -7.58 1.01 -8.08
C GLU A 206 -8.96 0.77 -7.43
N PRO A 207 -9.06 -0.12 -6.42
CA PRO A 207 -10.34 -0.45 -5.80
C PRO A 207 -10.98 0.79 -5.15
N SER A 208 -12.18 1.14 -5.55
CA SER A 208 -12.90 2.29 -4.98
C SER A 208 -13.09 2.20 -3.46
N LEU A 209 -13.23 0.97 -2.92
CA LEU A 209 -13.31 0.72 -1.48
C LEU A 209 -12.06 1.16 -0.72
N SER A 210 -10.89 1.13 -1.36
CA SER A 210 -9.63 1.55 -0.72
C SER A 210 -9.36 3.06 -0.82
N LEU A 211 -10.23 3.80 -1.49
CA LEU A 211 -10.07 5.25 -1.72
C LEU A 211 -11.17 6.05 -1.03
N ASN A 212 -12.40 5.54 -1.02
CA ASN A 212 -13.60 6.25 -0.60
C ASN A 212 -13.73 6.32 0.93
N GLY A 213 -13.40 7.47 1.51
CA GLY A 213 -13.57 7.77 2.94
C GLY A 213 -14.97 8.25 3.35
N GLY A 214 -15.96 8.15 2.46
CA GLY A 214 -17.32 8.62 2.72
C GLY A 214 -17.56 10.09 2.35
N LYS A 215 -18.67 10.66 2.83
CA LYS A 215 -19.12 12.02 2.47
C LYS A 215 -18.08 13.09 2.80
N ASP A 216 -17.48 13.00 3.97
CA ASP A 216 -16.50 13.96 4.51
C ASP A 216 -15.05 13.46 4.50
N GLY A 217 -14.82 12.21 4.04
CA GLY A 217 -13.52 11.54 4.06
C GLY A 217 -13.13 10.98 5.43
N LEU A 218 -14.02 11.05 6.43
CA LEU A 218 -13.73 10.65 7.81
C LEU A 218 -14.51 9.40 8.27
N SER A 219 -15.40 8.88 7.42
CA SER A 219 -16.28 7.76 7.83
C SER A 219 -15.47 6.53 8.23
N GLU A 220 -14.52 6.10 7.40
CA GLU A 220 -13.71 4.90 7.67
C GLU A 220 -12.70 5.14 8.80
N ILE A 221 -12.09 6.32 8.88
CA ILE A 221 -11.23 6.74 10.00
C ILE A 221 -12.00 6.65 11.31
N THR A 222 -13.26 7.10 11.34
CA THR A 222 -14.11 7.07 12.53
C THR A 222 -14.39 5.64 12.98
N LYS A 223 -14.72 4.73 12.07
CA LYS A 223 -14.88 3.29 12.37
C LYS A 223 -13.59 2.70 12.96
N VAL A 224 -12.45 2.98 12.34
CA VAL A 224 -11.14 2.52 12.83
C VAL A 224 -10.88 3.01 14.25
N ILE A 225 -11.07 4.31 14.55
CA ILE A 225 -10.87 4.87 15.90
C ILE A 225 -11.80 4.21 16.91
N ASN A 226 -13.09 4.06 16.58
CA ASN A 226 -14.08 3.42 17.45
C ASN A 226 -13.68 1.97 17.77
N LYS A 227 -13.32 1.20 16.76
CA LYS A 227 -12.92 -0.20 16.95
C LYS A 227 -11.60 -0.32 17.69
N ALA A 228 -10.63 0.51 17.32
CA ALA A 228 -9.33 0.54 17.98
C ALA A 228 -9.46 0.82 19.49
N SER A 229 -10.35 1.75 19.88
CA SER A 229 -10.56 2.06 21.31
C SER A 229 -11.00 0.86 22.13
N ASN A 230 -11.65 -0.14 21.50
CA ASN A 230 -12.12 -1.36 22.16
C ASN A 230 -11.10 -2.51 22.12
N LEU A 231 -10.24 -2.55 21.09
CA LEU A 231 -9.31 -3.65 20.86
C LEU A 231 -7.90 -3.37 21.36
N ILE A 232 -7.58 -2.10 21.62
CA ILE A 232 -6.25 -1.72 22.10
C ILE A 232 -6.14 -1.94 23.61
N LYS A 233 -4.97 -2.34 24.06
CA LYS A 233 -4.66 -2.43 25.50
C LYS A 233 -4.47 -1.03 26.09
N LYS A 234 -4.60 -0.90 27.41
CA LYS A 234 -4.18 0.31 28.12
C LYS A 234 -2.71 0.58 27.83
N ASN A 235 -2.35 1.84 27.57
CA ASN A 235 -1.02 2.29 27.12
C ASN A 235 -0.62 1.76 25.71
N GLY A 236 -1.49 1.04 25.02
CA GLY A 236 -1.28 0.64 23.62
C GLY A 236 -1.35 1.84 22.68
N LYS A 237 -0.71 1.72 21.52
CA LYS A 237 -0.62 2.82 20.55
C LYS A 237 -1.50 2.59 19.33
N LEU A 238 -2.21 3.64 18.94
CA LEU A 238 -2.90 3.71 17.66
C LEU A 238 -2.15 4.65 16.74
N ILE A 239 -1.77 4.17 15.55
CA ILE A 239 -1.04 4.92 14.52
C ILE A 239 -1.89 4.93 13.26
N LEU A 240 -2.26 6.12 12.80
CA LEU A 240 -3.17 6.32 11.67
C LEU A 240 -2.54 7.17 10.59
N GLU A 241 -2.68 6.74 9.34
CA GLU A 241 -2.53 7.63 8.18
C GLU A 241 -3.78 8.47 8.02
N ILE A 242 -3.60 9.73 7.62
CA ILE A 242 -4.68 10.70 7.40
C ILE A 242 -4.47 11.49 6.11
N GLY A 243 -5.53 12.05 5.57
CA GLY A 243 -5.45 13.07 4.53
C GLY A 243 -4.92 14.39 5.07
N CYS A 244 -4.28 15.19 4.21
CA CYS A 244 -3.54 16.40 4.58
C CYS A 244 -4.33 17.44 5.39
N PHE A 245 -5.65 17.53 5.25
CA PHE A 245 -6.50 18.50 5.95
C PHE A 245 -7.36 17.89 7.06
N GLN A 246 -7.14 16.63 7.44
CA GLN A 246 -8.00 15.91 8.38
C GLN A 246 -7.54 15.96 9.84
N ARG A 247 -6.36 16.50 10.11
CA ARG A 247 -5.71 16.50 11.42
C ARG A 247 -6.64 16.90 12.57
N ASN A 248 -7.28 18.05 12.49
CA ASN A 248 -8.04 18.62 13.61
C ASN A 248 -9.25 17.73 13.96
N GLU A 249 -9.99 17.29 12.97
CA GLU A 249 -11.15 16.42 13.15
C GLU A 249 -10.75 15.04 13.69
N VAL A 250 -9.67 14.45 13.17
CA VAL A 250 -9.18 13.15 13.65
C VAL A 250 -8.67 13.25 15.08
N VAL A 251 -7.93 14.31 15.43
CA VAL A 251 -7.48 14.57 16.82
C VAL A 251 -8.67 14.69 17.77
N LYS A 252 -9.72 15.43 17.40
CA LYS A 252 -10.94 15.54 18.19
C LYS A 252 -11.60 14.18 18.43
N LYS A 253 -11.73 13.36 17.38
CA LYS A 253 -12.30 12.01 17.49
C LYS A 253 -11.45 11.09 18.38
N LEU A 254 -10.14 11.15 18.29
CA LEU A 254 -9.21 10.38 19.14
C LEU A 254 -9.35 10.77 20.62
N LYS A 255 -9.36 12.07 20.93
CA LYS A 255 -9.55 12.57 22.31
C LYS A 255 -10.87 12.10 22.91
N ASN A 256 -11.96 12.13 22.13
CA ASN A 256 -13.28 11.64 22.55
C ASN A 256 -13.31 10.13 22.85
N LYS A 257 -12.30 9.37 22.42
CA LYS A 257 -12.13 7.94 22.71
C LYS A 257 -11.00 7.65 23.70
N SER A 258 -10.63 8.66 24.49
CA SER A 258 -9.56 8.56 25.50
C SER A 258 -8.21 8.15 24.90
N PHE A 259 -7.82 8.80 23.82
CA PHE A 259 -6.47 8.73 23.28
C PHE A 259 -5.72 10.03 23.54
N TYR A 260 -4.54 9.90 24.11
CA TYR A 260 -3.54 10.99 24.20
C TYR A 260 -2.77 11.09 22.88
N ILE A 261 -2.64 12.28 22.32
CA ILE A 261 -1.90 12.50 21.06
C ILE A 261 -0.42 12.68 21.39
N ASN A 262 0.39 11.72 20.98
CA ASN A 262 1.84 11.76 21.20
C ASN A 262 2.56 12.62 20.17
N LYS A 263 2.21 12.45 18.88
CA LYS A 263 2.90 13.11 17.78
C LYS A 263 2.04 13.15 16.53
N ILE A 264 2.22 14.21 15.74
CA ILE A 264 1.73 14.30 14.37
C ILE A 264 2.95 14.42 13.47
N VAL A 265 3.03 13.58 12.46
CA VAL A 265 4.18 13.46 11.57
C VAL A 265 3.75 13.90 10.17
N LYS A 266 4.59 14.72 9.55
CA LYS A 266 4.39 15.19 8.18
C LYS A 266 5.07 14.27 7.19
N ASP A 267 4.49 14.17 5.99
CA ASP A 267 5.13 13.54 4.84
C ASP A 267 6.25 14.41 4.25
N TYR A 268 6.96 13.90 3.25
CA TYR A 268 8.02 14.65 2.58
C TYR A 268 7.50 15.89 1.83
N GLY A 269 6.19 15.93 1.52
CA GLY A 269 5.50 17.10 0.99
C GLY A 269 5.08 18.12 2.06
N LYS A 270 5.49 17.92 3.35
CA LYS A 270 5.17 18.76 4.52
C LYS A 270 3.68 18.76 4.90
N ASN A 271 2.88 17.81 4.42
CA ASN A 271 1.49 17.63 4.82
C ASN A 271 1.40 16.74 6.07
N ASP A 272 0.46 17.05 6.98
CA ASP A 272 0.15 16.16 8.10
C ASP A 272 -0.32 14.80 7.55
N ARG A 273 0.40 13.72 7.89
CA ARG A 273 0.19 12.40 7.29
C ARG A 273 -0.04 11.29 8.31
N CYS A 274 0.62 11.33 9.44
CA CYS A 274 0.53 10.28 10.42
C CYS A 274 0.25 10.82 11.81
N ILE A 275 -0.74 10.25 12.51
CA ILE A 275 -1.05 10.56 13.91
C ILE A 275 -0.68 9.36 14.77
N ILE A 276 0.13 9.62 15.80
CA ILE A 276 0.52 8.65 16.82
C ILE A 276 -0.20 9.01 18.11
N SER A 277 -0.96 8.08 18.65
CA SER A 277 -1.71 8.27 19.89
C SER A 277 -1.60 7.07 20.84
N THR A 278 -1.80 7.30 22.11
CA THR A 278 -1.75 6.28 23.18
C THR A 278 -3.09 6.19 23.88
N LYS A 279 -3.61 4.99 24.10
CA LYS A 279 -4.82 4.75 24.88
C LYS A 279 -4.55 5.02 26.36
N ILE A 280 -5.32 5.93 26.95
CA ILE A 280 -5.29 6.27 28.37
C ILE A 280 -6.13 5.29 29.17
#